data_7a4d205d32b2c4a3bc032586d226e2f5
#
_entry.id   7a4d205d32b2c4a3bc032586d226e2f5
#
_cell.length_a   1.000
_cell.length_b   1.000
_cell.length_c   1.000
_cell.angle_alpha   90.00
_cell.angle_beta   90.00
_cell.angle_gamma   90.00
#
_symmetry.space_group_name_H-M   'P 1'
#
loop_
_entity.id
_entity.type
_entity.pdbx_description
1 polymer ?
#
loop_
_entity_poly.entity_id
_entity_poly.type
_entity_poly.pdbx_seq_one_letter_code
_entity_poly.pdbx_strand_id
1 'polypeptide(L)'
;MLQTEISSLPVQTELPTSVEPESLLSTSSSQEVAISFVIPVMNEQENIRPLYDKLSSQLSTLGQSYEVIFVDDGSTDKTFLELKKLHAEHSGIVRVVRFRKNFGKTPALVAGFSRCRGEIIFTMDGDLQDDPEEIPNFLAKLDEGYDLVSGWKFPRLDPISKTFPSRIFNGMVSKMTGVHLHDINNGFKAYRREVIEDSHMKLYGEFHRFVPVMAHWRGYSVTEIKVKHHPRIHGVSKFGARRFARGLIDLLNVLFLTTFLRMPLRLFGPMGFWTFLLGMVIDGFVVARRIFSGEPIHNQPLLFVGILLMIFGVQFILTGLQSEMIRHYAFRSDEEYSIRQELD
;
A
#
# COMPACT_ATOMS: atom_id res chain seq x y z
N MET A 1 -67.04 25.52 25.31
CA MET A 1 -67.02 26.39 26.52
C MET A 1 -65.67 26.13 27.19
N LEU A 2 -64.87 27.01 27.13
CA LEU A 2 -63.97 27.84 27.93
C LEU A 2 -62.77 28.25 27.13
N GLN A 3 -62.85 29.47 26.60
CA GLN A 3 -61.74 30.30 26.18
C GLN A 3 -61.01 30.73 27.45
N THR A 4 -59.70 30.75 27.43
CA THR A 4 -58.89 31.49 28.37
C THR A 4 -57.83 32.27 27.58
N GLU A 5 -58.00 33.56 27.63
CA GLU A 5 -57.11 34.61 27.14
C GLU A 5 -55.70 34.48 27.78
N ILE A 6 -54.67 34.67 26.98
CA ILE A 6 -53.35 34.99 27.50
C ILE A 6 -52.93 36.31 26.91
N SER A 7 -52.88 37.26 27.85
CA SER A 7 -52.47 38.62 27.77
C SER A 7 -51.08 38.85 27.15
N SER A 8 -50.99 39.74 26.22
CA SER A 8 -49.79 40.33 25.60
C SER A 8 -48.98 41.17 26.60
N LEU A 9 -47.71 40.82 26.74
CA LEU A 9 -46.68 41.68 27.31
C LEU A 9 -45.73 42.12 26.21
N PRO A 10 -45.37 43.41 26.06
CA PRO A 10 -44.38 43.87 25.11
C PRO A 10 -42.96 43.65 25.65
N VAL A 11 -42.17 42.87 24.96
CA VAL A 11 -40.72 42.76 25.21
C VAL A 11 -40.03 43.88 24.41
N GLN A 12 -39.57 44.90 25.11
CA GLN A 12 -38.60 45.86 24.56
C GLN A 12 -37.24 45.20 24.50
N THR A 13 -36.77 44.95 23.30
CA THR A 13 -35.41 44.49 23.02
C THR A 13 -34.58 45.70 22.62
N GLU A 14 -33.89 46.31 23.56
CA GLU A 14 -32.76 47.18 23.25
C GLU A 14 -31.57 46.35 22.80
N LEU A 15 -31.15 46.55 21.57
CA LEU A 15 -29.91 46.05 21.02
C LEU A 15 -28.75 46.88 21.55
N PRO A 16 -27.72 46.31 22.17
CA PRO A 16 -26.49 47.05 22.42
C PRO A 16 -25.71 47.23 21.11
N THR A 17 -25.46 48.48 20.81
CA THR A 17 -24.60 49.01 19.75
C THR A 17 -23.19 48.46 19.81
N SER A 18 -22.71 48.06 18.62
CA SER A 18 -21.32 48.06 18.15
C SER A 18 -20.21 47.67 19.16
N VAL A 19 -19.87 46.38 19.15
CA VAL A 19 -18.54 45.94 19.53
C VAL A 19 -17.78 45.76 18.21
N GLU A 20 -16.76 46.60 18.00
CA GLU A 20 -15.78 46.43 16.94
C GLU A 20 -15.14 45.03 17.09
N PRO A 21 -14.93 44.30 16.02
CA PRO A 21 -14.17 43.06 16.10
C PRO A 21 -12.69 43.40 16.26
N GLU A 22 -12.24 43.53 17.51
CA GLU A 22 -10.79 43.43 17.79
C GLU A 22 -10.23 42.17 17.19
N SER A 23 -9.28 42.38 16.34
CA SER A 23 -8.42 41.44 15.65
C SER A 23 -7.85 40.38 16.60
N LEU A 24 -8.54 39.26 16.73
CA LEU A 24 -7.97 38.00 17.21
C LEU A 24 -7.56 37.11 16.02
N LEU A 25 -6.83 37.68 15.07
CA LEU A 25 -5.97 36.93 14.16
C LEU A 25 -4.62 36.75 14.85
N SER A 26 -4.58 36.00 15.96
CA SER A 26 -3.39 35.24 16.28
C SER A 26 -3.36 34.04 15.33
N THR A 27 -2.91 34.30 14.12
CA THR A 27 -2.33 33.22 13.30
C THR A 27 -1.21 32.60 14.10
N SER A 28 -1.52 31.51 14.85
CA SER A 28 -0.52 30.52 15.15
C SER A 28 -0.03 30.08 13.78
N SER A 29 1.14 30.54 13.38
CA SER A 29 1.88 30.02 12.26
C SER A 29 2.12 28.54 12.58
N SER A 30 1.22 27.67 12.16
CA SER A 30 1.51 26.25 12.04
C SER A 30 2.70 26.20 11.09
N GLN A 31 3.91 26.03 11.62
CA GLN A 31 5.09 25.83 10.80
C GLN A 31 4.74 24.70 9.83
N GLU A 32 4.71 25.05 8.57
CA GLU A 32 4.41 24.10 7.50
C GLU A 32 5.47 23.01 7.57
N VAL A 33 5.05 21.77 7.81
CA VAL A 33 5.96 20.63 7.94
C VAL A 33 6.40 20.25 6.53
N ALA A 34 7.69 20.26 6.25
CA ALA A 34 8.21 19.88 4.94
C ALA A 34 8.29 18.35 4.78
N ILE A 35 8.74 17.65 5.82
CA ILE A 35 9.01 16.21 5.74
C ILE A 35 8.30 15.46 6.88
N SER A 36 7.58 14.38 6.56
CA SER A 36 7.01 13.45 7.53
C SER A 36 7.70 12.10 7.46
N PHE A 37 8.12 11.55 8.60
CA PHE A 37 8.60 10.19 8.71
C PHE A 37 7.54 9.29 9.33
N VAL A 38 7.24 8.17 8.69
CA VAL A 38 6.34 7.12 9.21
C VAL A 38 7.16 5.89 9.55
N ILE A 39 7.24 5.57 10.83
CA ILE A 39 8.07 4.49 11.36
C ILE A 39 7.19 3.49 12.12
N PRO A 40 6.77 2.38 11.49
CA PRO A 40 6.10 1.31 12.18
C PRO A 40 7.07 0.56 13.08
N VAL A 41 6.68 0.33 14.32
CA VAL A 41 7.49 -0.36 15.31
C VAL A 41 6.70 -1.45 16.04
N MET A 42 7.37 -2.53 16.42
CA MET A 42 6.81 -3.60 17.25
C MET A 42 7.89 -4.33 18.01
N ASN A 43 7.87 -4.21 19.34
CA ASN A 43 8.89 -4.78 20.24
C ASN A 43 10.31 -4.36 19.82
N GLU A 44 10.54 -3.05 19.79
CA GLU A 44 11.79 -2.40 19.39
C GLU A 44 12.31 -1.43 20.46
N GLN A 45 12.05 -1.72 21.75
CA GLN A 45 12.34 -0.83 22.89
C GLN A 45 13.77 -0.29 22.92
N GLU A 46 14.76 -1.09 22.46
CA GLU A 46 16.18 -0.72 22.47
C GLU A 46 16.57 0.14 21.25
N ASN A 47 15.74 0.13 20.21
CA ASN A 47 16.03 0.81 18.95
C ASN A 47 15.41 2.21 18.86
N ILE A 48 14.36 2.53 19.66
CA ILE A 48 13.59 3.78 19.55
C ILE A 48 14.49 5.01 19.70
N ARG A 49 15.21 5.11 20.81
CA ARG A 49 16.04 6.29 21.10
C ARG A 49 17.21 6.41 20.10
N PRO A 50 18.01 5.37 19.86
CA PRO A 50 19.10 5.46 18.89
C PRO A 50 18.65 5.80 17.47
N LEU A 51 17.47 5.32 17.04
CA LEU A 51 16.91 5.65 15.73
C LEU A 51 16.54 7.13 15.64
N TYR A 52 15.84 7.63 16.67
CA TYR A 52 15.45 9.04 16.69
C TYR A 52 16.67 9.96 16.73
N ASP A 53 17.68 9.64 17.55
CA ASP A 53 18.88 10.47 17.69
C ASP A 53 19.65 10.56 16.36
N LYS A 54 19.82 9.44 15.64
CA LYS A 54 20.42 9.43 14.30
C LYS A 54 19.60 10.22 13.28
N LEU A 55 18.29 10.01 13.28
CA LEU A 55 17.37 10.69 12.36
C LEU A 55 17.35 12.19 12.62
N SER A 56 17.20 12.61 13.87
CA SER A 56 17.18 14.01 14.28
C SER A 56 18.51 14.72 13.97
N SER A 57 19.64 14.06 14.21
CA SER A 57 20.96 14.59 13.86
C SER A 57 21.05 14.88 12.36
N GLN A 58 20.65 13.93 11.52
CA GLN A 58 20.69 14.11 10.06
C GLN A 58 19.70 15.20 9.58
N LEU A 59 18.49 15.22 10.10
CA LEU A 59 17.46 16.20 9.68
C LEU A 59 17.80 17.62 10.13
N SER A 60 18.46 17.77 11.28
CA SER A 60 18.93 19.07 11.75
C SER A 60 19.94 19.71 10.77
N THR A 61 20.72 18.91 10.05
CA THR A 61 21.68 19.42 9.05
C THR A 61 20.99 19.90 7.77
N LEU A 62 19.77 19.40 7.48
CA LEU A 62 19.03 19.78 6.28
C LEU A 62 18.29 21.12 6.43
N GLY A 63 18.10 21.62 7.65
CA GLY A 63 17.42 22.91 7.91
C GLY A 63 15.93 22.95 7.51
N GLN A 64 15.32 21.80 7.24
CA GLN A 64 13.91 21.69 6.90
C GLN A 64 13.06 21.30 8.12
N SER A 65 11.81 21.77 8.15
CA SER A 65 10.86 21.38 9.18
C SER A 65 10.43 19.92 8.98
N TYR A 66 10.36 19.15 10.07
CA TYR A 66 10.01 17.74 9.98
C TYR A 66 9.15 17.26 11.15
N GLU A 67 8.48 16.15 10.96
CA GLU A 67 7.82 15.38 12.01
C GLU A 67 8.17 13.89 11.88
N VAL A 68 8.13 13.19 13.02
CA VAL A 68 8.34 11.74 13.09
C VAL A 68 7.12 11.09 13.72
N ILE A 69 6.45 10.23 12.98
CA ILE A 69 5.24 9.52 13.40
C ILE A 69 5.61 8.06 13.66
N PHE A 70 5.77 7.70 14.91
CA PHE A 70 5.92 6.31 15.31
C PHE A 70 4.55 5.64 15.41
N VAL A 71 4.40 4.49 14.77
CA VAL A 71 3.19 3.67 14.89
C VAL A 71 3.52 2.37 15.59
N ASP A 72 3.16 2.26 16.86
CA ASP A 72 3.32 1.06 17.68
C ASP A 72 2.24 0.05 17.35
N ASP A 73 2.61 -0.99 16.64
CA ASP A 73 1.74 -2.09 16.20
C ASP A 73 1.48 -3.11 17.32
N GLY A 74 1.07 -2.60 18.49
CA GLY A 74 0.67 -3.41 19.63
C GLY A 74 1.82 -4.10 20.35
N SER A 75 2.92 -3.39 20.57
CA SER A 75 4.07 -3.91 21.33
C SER A 75 3.70 -4.38 22.73
N THR A 76 4.35 -5.45 23.16
CA THR A 76 4.17 -6.12 24.46
C THR A 76 5.34 -5.87 25.43
N ASP A 77 6.42 -5.27 24.93
CA ASP A 77 7.59 -4.86 25.70
C ASP A 77 7.50 -3.37 26.14
N LYS A 78 8.63 -2.76 26.45
CA LYS A 78 8.69 -1.35 26.87
C LYS A 78 8.71 -0.35 25.71
N THR A 79 8.51 -0.77 24.45
CA THR A 79 8.55 0.10 23.26
C THR A 79 7.64 1.32 23.43
N PHE A 80 6.38 1.12 23.84
CA PHE A 80 5.45 2.23 24.02
C PHE A 80 5.88 3.18 25.14
N LEU A 81 6.51 2.67 26.20
CA LEU A 81 7.02 3.50 27.28
C LEU A 81 8.13 4.42 26.78
N GLU A 82 9.05 3.90 25.99
CA GLU A 82 10.14 4.69 25.38
C GLU A 82 9.59 5.73 24.38
N LEU A 83 8.62 5.35 23.56
CA LEU A 83 7.92 6.28 22.65
C LEU A 83 7.22 7.41 23.42
N LYS A 84 6.58 7.10 24.55
CA LYS A 84 5.91 8.10 25.38
C LYS A 84 6.92 9.11 25.99
N LYS A 85 8.08 8.65 26.43
CA LYS A 85 9.17 9.52 26.91
C LYS A 85 9.66 10.42 25.78
N LEU A 86 9.95 9.83 24.63
CA LEU A 86 10.44 10.54 23.46
C LEU A 86 9.45 11.61 22.99
N HIS A 87 8.16 11.30 22.97
CA HIS A 87 7.11 12.27 22.65
C HIS A 87 7.05 13.42 23.67
N ALA A 88 7.21 13.13 24.97
CA ALA A 88 7.20 14.16 26.00
C ALA A 88 8.41 15.12 25.86
N GLU A 89 9.56 14.62 25.45
CA GLU A 89 10.76 15.42 25.22
C GLU A 89 10.67 16.24 23.92
N HIS A 90 9.97 15.74 22.90
CA HIS A 90 9.89 16.33 21.56
C HIS A 90 8.46 16.44 21.03
N SER A 91 7.54 16.95 21.85
CA SER A 91 6.08 16.97 21.57
C SER A 91 5.68 17.70 20.28
N GLY A 92 6.48 18.65 19.81
CA GLY A 92 6.25 19.36 18.55
C GLY A 92 6.65 18.57 17.30
N ILE A 93 7.52 17.58 17.43
CA ILE A 93 8.15 16.85 16.34
C ILE A 93 7.72 15.37 16.34
N VAL A 94 7.75 14.72 17.50
CA VAL A 94 7.45 13.30 17.63
C VAL A 94 5.98 13.10 17.94
N ARG A 95 5.33 12.28 17.11
CA ARG A 95 3.94 11.86 17.29
C ARG A 95 3.88 10.35 17.41
N VAL A 96 2.97 9.84 18.23
CA VAL A 96 2.87 8.41 18.51
C VAL A 96 1.45 7.93 18.32
N VAL A 97 1.29 6.89 17.53
CA VAL A 97 0.03 6.15 17.37
C VAL A 97 0.24 4.75 17.94
N ARG A 98 -0.66 4.28 18.80
CA ARG A 98 -0.59 2.94 19.37
C ARG A 98 -1.80 2.12 19.00
N PHE A 99 -1.57 0.94 18.46
CA PHE A 99 -2.61 -0.04 18.20
C PHE A 99 -2.96 -0.87 19.45
N ARG A 100 -4.19 -1.34 19.53
CA ARG A 100 -4.66 -2.19 20.62
C ARG A 100 -4.05 -3.60 20.61
N LYS A 101 -3.65 -4.08 19.42
CA LYS A 101 -2.99 -5.37 19.15
C LYS A 101 -2.19 -5.27 17.87
N ASN A 102 -1.40 -6.29 17.55
CA ASN A 102 -0.73 -6.38 16.27
C ASN A 102 -1.75 -6.52 15.12
N PHE A 103 -1.71 -5.59 14.17
CA PHE A 103 -2.46 -5.62 12.93
C PHE A 103 -1.56 -5.77 11.70
N GLY A 104 -0.25 -5.64 11.85
CA GLY A 104 0.75 -5.76 10.80
C GLY A 104 1.24 -4.43 10.23
N LYS A 105 2.31 -4.50 9.43
CA LYS A 105 3.02 -3.33 8.92
C LYS A 105 2.16 -2.43 8.02
N THR A 106 1.33 -3.02 7.14
CA THR A 106 0.49 -2.22 6.23
C THR A 106 -0.50 -1.32 6.97
N PRO A 107 -1.33 -1.82 7.92
CA PRO A 107 -2.19 -0.96 8.72
C PRO A 107 -1.43 0.11 9.49
N ALA A 108 -0.22 -0.22 10.00
CA ALA A 108 0.62 0.76 10.70
C ALA A 108 1.06 1.89 9.77
N LEU A 109 1.50 1.58 8.54
CA LEU A 109 1.83 2.60 7.54
C LEU A 109 0.61 3.44 7.15
N VAL A 110 -0.55 2.83 6.91
CA VAL A 110 -1.79 3.56 6.58
C VAL A 110 -2.18 4.53 7.71
N ALA A 111 -2.09 4.07 8.97
CA ALA A 111 -2.36 4.92 10.12
C ALA A 111 -1.38 6.09 10.26
N GLY A 112 -0.11 5.89 9.87
CA GLY A 112 0.89 6.93 9.79
C GLY A 112 0.61 7.90 8.65
N PHE A 113 0.40 7.41 7.44
CA PHE A 113 0.13 8.22 6.24
C PHE A 113 -1.05 9.17 6.42
N SER A 114 -2.16 8.69 6.99
CA SER A 114 -3.33 9.53 7.26
C SER A 114 -3.09 10.66 8.26
N ARG A 115 -1.93 10.73 8.87
CA ARG A 115 -1.55 11.73 9.89
C ARG A 115 -0.36 12.59 9.48
N CYS A 116 0.25 12.32 8.33
CA CYS A 116 1.34 13.11 7.79
C CYS A 116 0.88 14.53 7.45
N ARG A 117 1.76 15.51 7.71
CA ARG A 117 1.56 16.91 7.35
C ARG A 117 2.58 17.41 6.33
N GLY A 118 3.69 16.68 6.14
CA GLY A 118 4.77 17.05 5.23
C GLY A 118 4.44 16.80 3.76
N GLU A 119 4.98 17.61 2.87
CA GLU A 119 4.88 17.45 1.41
C GLU A 119 5.68 16.23 0.92
N ILE A 120 6.74 15.88 1.63
CA ILE A 120 7.54 14.69 1.39
C ILE A 120 7.32 13.73 2.55
N ILE A 121 7.01 12.47 2.23
CA ILE A 121 6.76 11.44 3.22
C ILE A 121 7.81 10.36 3.09
N PHE A 122 8.48 10.05 4.18
CA PHE A 122 9.41 8.93 4.27
C PHE A 122 8.80 7.77 5.05
N THR A 123 9.05 6.56 4.60
CA THR A 123 8.89 5.35 5.43
C THR A 123 10.25 4.77 5.77
N MET A 124 10.41 4.28 6.98
CA MET A 124 11.64 3.65 7.47
C MET A 124 11.31 2.55 8.46
N ASP A 125 12.12 1.50 8.52
CA ASP A 125 11.95 0.44 9.51
C ASP A 125 12.57 0.84 10.87
N GLY A 126 11.95 0.40 11.97
CA GLY A 126 12.37 0.76 13.33
C GLY A 126 13.57 -0.03 13.87
N ASP A 127 14.25 -0.84 13.04
CA ASP A 127 15.26 -1.83 13.47
C ASP A 127 16.73 -1.40 13.27
N LEU A 128 16.96 -0.11 12.98
CA LEU A 128 18.28 0.51 12.75
C LEU A 128 19.07 -0.06 11.55
N GLN A 129 18.40 -0.78 10.63
CA GLN A 129 19.07 -1.31 9.45
C GLN A 129 19.19 -0.29 8.32
N ASP A 130 18.29 0.68 8.25
CA ASP A 130 18.29 1.77 7.28
C ASP A 130 19.16 2.93 7.83
N ASP A 131 19.90 3.59 6.94
CA ASP A 131 20.81 4.68 7.29
C ASP A 131 20.19 6.05 6.99
N PRO A 132 19.91 6.89 8.02
CA PRO A 132 19.41 8.25 7.79
C PRO A 132 20.33 9.16 6.97
N GLU A 133 21.62 8.85 6.89
CA GLU A 133 22.57 9.61 6.03
C GLU A 133 22.19 9.59 4.54
N GLU A 134 21.37 8.62 4.13
CA GLU A 134 20.91 8.53 2.74
C GLU A 134 19.73 9.47 2.42
N ILE A 135 19.10 10.12 3.41
CA ILE A 135 17.95 11.02 3.20
C ILE A 135 18.22 12.09 2.14
N PRO A 136 19.39 12.79 2.11
CA PRO A 136 19.69 13.77 1.07
C PRO A 136 19.65 13.18 -0.35
N ASN A 137 20.09 11.93 -0.52
CA ASN A 137 20.08 11.25 -1.81
C ASN A 137 18.65 10.96 -2.31
N PHE A 138 17.72 10.64 -1.40
CA PHE A 138 16.29 10.52 -1.72
C PHE A 138 15.70 11.85 -2.13
N LEU A 139 15.98 12.92 -1.38
CA LEU A 139 15.50 14.28 -1.69
C LEU A 139 15.99 14.75 -3.05
N ALA A 140 17.27 14.56 -3.35
CA ALA A 140 17.83 14.90 -4.65
C ALA A 140 17.10 14.20 -5.81
N LYS A 141 16.69 12.94 -5.64
CA LYS A 141 15.91 12.22 -6.66
C LYS A 141 14.48 12.75 -6.80
N LEU A 142 13.84 13.13 -5.70
CA LEU A 142 12.53 13.79 -5.77
C LEU A 142 12.64 15.15 -6.48
N ASP A 143 13.75 15.90 -6.26
CA ASP A 143 14.01 17.18 -6.92
C ASP A 143 14.29 17.00 -8.43
N GLU A 144 14.81 15.84 -8.87
CA GLU A 144 14.92 15.49 -10.29
C GLU A 144 13.56 15.26 -10.97
N GLY A 145 12.45 15.28 -10.22
CA GLY A 145 11.08 15.12 -10.73
C GLY A 145 10.49 13.72 -10.58
N TYR A 146 11.11 12.85 -9.79
CA TYR A 146 10.51 11.59 -9.40
C TYR A 146 9.47 11.79 -8.30
N ASP A 147 8.41 10.96 -8.32
CA ASP A 147 7.31 11.03 -7.36
C ASP A 147 7.50 10.03 -6.21
N LEU A 148 8.20 8.92 -6.49
CA LEU A 148 8.55 7.89 -5.53
C LEU A 148 9.98 7.41 -5.73
N VAL A 149 10.73 7.38 -4.65
CA VAL A 149 12.10 6.85 -4.60
C VAL A 149 12.16 5.68 -3.62
N SER A 150 12.61 4.51 -4.08
CA SER A 150 12.81 3.32 -3.23
C SER A 150 14.29 3.12 -2.93
N GLY A 151 14.62 2.72 -1.70
CA GLY A 151 15.98 2.29 -1.39
C GLY A 151 16.29 0.92 -1.98
N TRP A 152 17.50 0.73 -2.48
CA TRP A 152 18.06 -0.55 -2.87
C TRP A 152 19.25 -0.87 -1.97
N LYS A 153 19.07 -1.86 -1.06
CA LYS A 153 20.13 -2.29 -0.13
C LYS A 153 21.34 -2.86 -0.89
N PHE A 154 22.45 -2.10 -0.93
CA PHE A 154 23.65 -2.49 -1.66
C PHE A 154 24.93 -2.02 -0.93
N PRO A 155 25.92 -2.95 -0.65
CA PRO A 155 25.80 -4.41 -0.80
C PRO A 155 24.81 -5.03 0.20
N ARG A 156 24.15 -6.12 -0.20
CA ARG A 156 23.27 -6.86 0.69
C ARG A 156 24.09 -7.74 1.63
N LEU A 157 23.99 -7.50 2.93
CA LEU A 157 24.66 -8.28 3.98
C LEU A 157 23.85 -9.52 4.43
N ASP A 158 22.68 -9.75 3.83
CA ASP A 158 21.84 -10.91 4.12
C ASP A 158 22.45 -12.22 3.57
N PRO A 159 22.21 -13.39 4.23
CA PRO A 159 22.64 -14.70 3.76
C PRO A 159 22.10 -15.01 2.35
N ILE A 160 22.86 -15.80 1.57
CA ILE A 160 22.51 -16.23 0.19
C ILE A 160 21.14 -16.90 0.15
N SER A 161 20.76 -17.67 1.17
CA SER A 161 19.45 -18.31 1.31
C SER A 161 18.26 -17.32 1.31
N LYS A 162 18.48 -16.05 1.63
CA LYS A 162 17.48 -14.98 1.58
C LYS A 162 17.60 -14.13 0.31
N THR A 163 18.82 -13.90 -0.18
CA THR A 163 19.06 -13.02 -1.32
C THR A 163 18.69 -13.66 -2.65
N PHE A 164 18.92 -14.96 -2.83
CA PHE A 164 18.60 -15.68 -4.08
C PHE A 164 17.08 -15.75 -4.36
N PRO A 165 16.21 -16.18 -3.42
CA PRO A 165 14.76 -16.13 -3.63
C PRO A 165 14.24 -14.71 -3.86
N SER A 166 14.80 -13.71 -3.18
CA SER A 166 14.43 -12.31 -3.36
C SER A 166 14.75 -11.79 -4.76
N ARG A 167 15.91 -12.18 -5.35
CA ARG A 167 16.27 -11.80 -6.72
C ARG A 167 15.31 -12.39 -7.76
N ILE A 168 14.97 -13.67 -7.61
CA ILE A 168 13.98 -14.32 -8.49
C ILE A 168 12.64 -13.62 -8.38
N PHE A 169 12.18 -13.33 -7.16
CA PHE A 169 10.92 -12.63 -6.90
C PHE A 169 10.92 -11.23 -7.54
N ASN A 170 11.94 -10.41 -7.29
CA ASN A 170 12.03 -9.07 -7.84
C ASN A 170 12.12 -9.08 -9.37
N GLY A 171 12.89 -10.02 -9.96
CA GLY A 171 12.95 -10.19 -11.41
C GLY A 171 11.61 -10.61 -12.04
N MET A 172 10.86 -11.47 -11.37
CA MET A 172 9.53 -11.88 -11.81
C MET A 172 8.54 -10.70 -11.72
N VAL A 173 8.52 -9.97 -10.60
CA VAL A 173 7.69 -8.77 -10.44
C VAL A 173 8.05 -7.75 -11.50
N SER A 174 9.33 -7.44 -11.69
CA SER A 174 9.82 -6.49 -12.70
C SER A 174 9.33 -6.84 -14.11
N LYS A 175 9.47 -8.11 -14.51
CA LYS A 175 9.03 -8.60 -15.84
C LYS A 175 7.51 -8.52 -16.02
N MET A 176 6.75 -8.79 -14.95
CA MET A 176 5.28 -8.83 -15.03
C MET A 176 4.63 -7.45 -14.88
N THR A 177 5.26 -6.54 -14.16
CA THR A 177 4.69 -5.22 -13.85
C THR A 177 5.26 -4.10 -14.73
N GLY A 178 6.39 -4.33 -15.41
CA GLY A 178 7.10 -3.30 -16.16
C GLY A 178 7.95 -2.36 -15.29
N VAL A 179 7.96 -2.55 -13.97
CA VAL A 179 8.71 -1.71 -13.02
C VAL A 179 10.06 -2.33 -12.71
N HIS A 180 11.13 -1.68 -13.14
CA HIS A 180 12.49 -2.19 -12.94
C HIS A 180 13.08 -1.71 -11.62
N LEU A 181 12.83 -2.45 -10.54
CA LEU A 181 13.40 -2.21 -9.22
C LEU A 181 14.14 -3.45 -8.72
N HIS A 182 15.34 -3.25 -8.16
CA HIS A 182 16.17 -4.31 -7.60
C HIS A 182 15.67 -4.76 -6.21
N ASP A 183 15.04 -3.89 -5.44
CA ASP A 183 14.52 -4.21 -4.09
C ASP A 183 13.15 -3.58 -3.82
N ILE A 184 12.10 -4.25 -4.30
CA ILE A 184 10.71 -3.82 -4.11
C ILE A 184 10.30 -3.83 -2.63
N ASN A 185 10.90 -4.75 -1.84
CA ASN A 185 10.53 -4.98 -0.44
C ASN A 185 11.22 -4.04 0.56
N ASN A 186 12.09 -3.14 0.11
CA ASN A 186 12.76 -2.21 1.01
C ASN A 186 11.73 -1.34 1.76
N GLY A 187 11.90 -1.17 3.07
CA GLY A 187 11.07 -0.31 3.91
C GLY A 187 11.40 1.17 3.78
N PHE A 188 12.65 1.49 3.40
CA PHE A 188 13.11 2.87 3.26
C PHE A 188 12.73 3.43 1.89
N LYS A 189 11.74 4.30 1.88
CA LYS A 189 11.19 4.94 0.67
C LYS A 189 10.84 6.39 0.96
N ALA A 190 10.91 7.22 -0.08
CA ALA A 190 10.43 8.60 -0.07
C ALA A 190 9.31 8.75 -1.11
N TYR A 191 8.29 9.52 -0.75
CA TYR A 191 7.10 9.77 -1.57
C TYR A 191 6.78 11.26 -1.59
N ARG A 192 6.34 11.78 -2.73
CA ARG A 192 5.53 13.00 -2.73
C ARG A 192 4.19 12.72 -2.10
N ARG A 193 3.61 13.69 -1.40
CA ARG A 193 2.31 13.56 -0.71
C ARG A 193 1.22 13.04 -1.64
N GLU A 194 1.14 13.53 -2.86
CA GLU A 194 0.15 13.15 -3.87
C GLU A 194 0.12 11.64 -4.15
N VAL A 195 1.27 10.95 -4.08
CA VAL A 195 1.36 9.49 -4.26
C VAL A 195 0.61 8.76 -3.15
N ILE A 196 0.67 9.26 -1.91
CA ILE A 196 0.04 8.63 -0.75
C ILE A 196 -1.43 9.01 -0.62
N GLU A 197 -1.79 10.24 -1.01
CA GLU A 197 -3.16 10.73 -0.97
C GLU A 197 -4.02 10.22 -2.12
N ASP A 198 -3.43 9.61 -3.15
CA ASP A 198 -4.19 8.97 -4.22
C ASP A 198 -5.13 7.90 -3.62
N SER A 199 -6.43 8.24 -3.60
CA SER A 199 -7.49 7.44 -2.97
C SER A 199 -7.58 6.02 -3.54
N HIS A 200 -6.96 5.77 -4.68
CA HIS A 200 -6.94 4.48 -5.38
C HIS A 200 -5.81 3.57 -4.91
N MET A 201 -4.85 4.11 -4.15
CA MET A 201 -3.78 3.33 -3.53
C MET A 201 -4.26 2.66 -2.24
N LYS A 202 -5.29 1.81 -2.32
CA LYS A 202 -5.82 1.08 -1.16
C LYS A 202 -4.80 0.05 -0.68
N LEU A 203 -4.16 0.36 0.44
CA LEU A 203 -3.17 -0.52 1.05
C LEU A 203 -3.84 -1.46 2.07
N TYR A 204 -3.77 -2.77 1.84
CA TYR A 204 -4.20 -3.82 2.75
C TYR A 204 -3.30 -5.05 2.64
N GLY A 205 -3.40 -6.02 3.56
CA GLY A 205 -2.53 -7.20 3.57
C GLY A 205 -1.04 -6.81 3.57
N GLU A 206 -0.29 -7.26 2.60
CA GLU A 206 1.14 -6.98 2.42
C GLU A 206 1.42 -5.96 1.28
N PHE A 207 0.42 -5.19 0.86
CA PHE A 207 0.51 -4.29 -0.31
C PHE A 207 1.49 -3.13 -0.12
N HIS A 208 1.91 -2.82 1.11
CA HIS A 208 2.97 -1.85 1.36
C HIS A 208 4.26 -2.15 0.58
N ARG A 209 4.50 -3.41 0.20
CA ARG A 209 5.66 -3.82 -0.63
C ARG A 209 5.53 -3.38 -2.08
N PHE A 210 4.30 -3.32 -2.57
CA PHE A 210 3.98 -3.07 -3.97
C PHE A 210 3.59 -1.62 -4.25
N VAL A 211 3.71 -0.73 -3.26
CA VAL A 211 3.45 0.71 -3.46
C VAL A 211 4.19 1.28 -4.67
N PRO A 212 5.48 0.96 -4.93
CA PRO A 212 6.16 1.45 -6.13
C PRO A 212 5.53 0.96 -7.44
N VAL A 213 5.04 -0.29 -7.46
CA VAL A 213 4.37 -0.86 -8.62
C VAL A 213 3.01 -0.20 -8.84
N MET A 214 2.24 -0.02 -7.77
CA MET A 214 0.93 0.63 -7.82
C MET A 214 1.06 2.09 -8.27
N ALA A 215 2.03 2.83 -7.73
CA ALA A 215 2.34 4.20 -8.13
C ALA A 215 2.70 4.29 -9.62
N HIS A 216 3.59 3.42 -10.11
CA HIS A 216 3.96 3.39 -11.52
C HIS A 216 2.73 3.15 -12.44
N TRP A 217 1.84 2.25 -12.08
CA TRP A 217 0.62 1.99 -12.86
C TRP A 217 -0.40 3.14 -12.82
N ARG A 218 -0.30 4.00 -11.83
CA ARG A 218 -1.09 5.24 -11.74
C ARG A 218 -0.44 6.39 -12.52
N GLY A 219 0.73 6.18 -13.11
CA GLY A 219 1.43 7.17 -13.91
C GLY A 219 2.48 7.99 -13.16
N TYR A 220 2.70 7.69 -11.88
CA TYR A 220 3.77 8.31 -11.11
C TYR A 220 5.15 7.83 -11.55
N SER A 221 6.13 8.71 -11.54
CA SER A 221 7.52 8.40 -11.85
C SER A 221 8.21 7.76 -10.66
N VAL A 222 8.71 6.53 -10.85
CA VAL A 222 9.31 5.71 -9.79
C VAL A 222 10.77 5.42 -10.11
N THR A 223 11.64 5.58 -9.12
CA THR A 223 13.06 5.23 -9.23
C THR A 223 13.58 4.56 -7.96
N GLU A 224 14.84 4.13 -7.98
CA GLU A 224 15.53 3.61 -6.80
C GLU A 224 16.92 4.21 -6.66
N ILE A 225 17.42 4.23 -5.43
CA ILE A 225 18.79 4.59 -5.10
C ILE A 225 19.47 3.48 -4.28
N LYS A 226 20.77 3.33 -4.45
CA LYS A 226 21.56 2.45 -3.58
C LYS A 226 21.64 3.07 -2.19
N VAL A 227 21.28 2.28 -1.17
CA VAL A 227 21.36 2.69 0.22
C VAL A 227 22.25 1.74 1.01
N LYS A 228 22.97 2.29 1.98
CA LYS A 228 23.75 1.50 2.93
C LYS A 228 22.82 0.63 3.76
N HIS A 229 23.22 -0.59 4.03
CA HIS A 229 22.48 -1.52 4.86
C HIS A 229 23.32 -1.95 6.07
N HIS A 230 22.82 -1.68 7.26
CA HIS A 230 23.47 -2.08 8.50
C HIS A 230 22.95 -3.44 9.00
N PRO A 231 23.82 -4.26 9.63
CA PRO A 231 23.34 -5.44 10.33
C PRO A 231 22.43 -5.02 11.48
N ARG A 232 21.40 -5.84 11.74
CA ARG A 232 20.51 -5.61 12.89
C ARG A 232 21.31 -5.65 14.20
N ILE A 233 21.18 -4.61 15.02
CA ILE A 233 21.91 -4.49 16.29
C ILE A 233 21.14 -5.23 17.40
N HIS A 234 19.82 -5.04 17.49
CA HIS A 234 18.96 -5.63 18.51
C HIS A 234 17.75 -6.35 17.87
N GLY A 235 17.21 -7.33 18.59
CA GLY A 235 16.00 -8.06 18.17
C GLY A 235 16.28 -9.29 17.30
N VAL A 236 15.26 -10.15 17.15
CA VAL A 236 15.31 -11.40 16.38
C VAL A 236 14.47 -11.26 15.11
N SER A 237 14.97 -11.77 13.97
CA SER A 237 14.20 -11.80 12.73
C SER A 237 12.93 -12.63 12.91
N LYS A 238 11.77 -11.99 12.86
CA LYS A 238 10.43 -12.60 13.02
C LYS A 238 9.95 -13.39 11.80
N PHE A 239 10.81 -13.54 10.77
CA PHE A 239 10.41 -14.09 9.46
C PHE A 239 11.08 -15.42 9.15
N GLY A 240 10.28 -16.49 8.97
CA GLY A 240 10.68 -17.84 8.58
C GLY A 240 10.38 -18.18 7.09
N ALA A 241 10.63 -19.45 6.68
CA ALA A 241 10.42 -19.96 5.31
C ALA A 241 8.99 -19.79 4.76
N ARG A 242 7.97 -19.67 5.62
CA ARG A 242 6.59 -19.35 5.25
C ARG A 242 6.44 -18.00 4.49
N ARG A 243 7.46 -17.13 4.54
CA ARG A 243 7.48 -15.84 3.84
C ARG A 243 7.50 -15.99 2.33
N PHE A 244 8.20 -17.01 1.80
CA PHE A 244 8.28 -17.23 0.35
C PHE A 244 6.91 -17.60 -0.23
N ALA A 245 6.22 -18.56 0.40
CA ALA A 245 4.88 -18.96 -0.02
C ALA A 245 3.86 -17.79 0.08
N ARG A 246 3.90 -17.02 1.16
CA ARG A 246 3.07 -15.82 1.28
C ARG A 246 3.41 -14.77 0.21
N GLY A 247 4.70 -14.50 -0.02
CA GLY A 247 5.13 -13.55 -1.05
C GLY A 247 4.66 -13.94 -2.45
N LEU A 248 4.61 -15.23 -2.78
CA LEU A 248 4.07 -15.72 -4.05
C LEU A 248 2.55 -15.50 -4.12
N ILE A 249 1.82 -15.79 -3.05
CA ILE A 249 0.37 -15.53 -2.98
C ILE A 249 0.10 -14.02 -3.07
N ASP A 250 0.89 -13.20 -2.38
CA ASP A 250 0.77 -11.74 -2.45
C ASP A 250 1.06 -11.21 -3.85
N LEU A 251 2.06 -11.77 -4.54
CA LEU A 251 2.33 -11.44 -5.94
C LEU A 251 1.15 -11.81 -6.83
N LEU A 252 0.60 -13.01 -6.68
CA LEU A 252 -0.57 -13.43 -7.44
C LEU A 252 -1.77 -12.52 -7.16
N ASN A 253 -1.99 -12.13 -5.89
CA ASN A 253 -3.04 -11.19 -5.52
C ASN A 253 -2.83 -9.82 -6.17
N VAL A 254 -1.62 -9.28 -6.13
CA VAL A 254 -1.32 -7.98 -6.77
C VAL A 254 -1.52 -8.06 -8.27
N LEU A 255 -1.00 -9.09 -8.92
CA LEU A 255 -1.19 -9.30 -10.35
C LEU A 255 -2.68 -9.46 -10.71
N PHE A 256 -3.40 -10.25 -9.93
CA PHE A 256 -4.83 -10.45 -10.12
C PHE A 256 -5.60 -9.14 -9.97
N LEU A 257 -5.36 -8.40 -8.89
CA LEU A 257 -6.07 -7.15 -8.61
C LEU A 257 -5.73 -6.02 -9.59
N THR A 258 -4.52 -5.99 -10.10
CA THR A 258 -4.04 -4.87 -10.91
C THR A 258 -4.16 -5.12 -12.42
N THR A 259 -3.90 -6.37 -12.85
CA THR A 259 -3.95 -6.72 -14.28
C THR A 259 -5.32 -7.26 -14.67
N PHE A 260 -5.87 -8.17 -13.87
CA PHE A 260 -7.07 -8.92 -14.23
C PHE A 260 -8.38 -8.25 -13.78
N LEU A 261 -8.38 -7.51 -12.66
CA LEU A 261 -9.56 -6.73 -12.27
C LEU A 261 -9.85 -5.56 -13.22
N ARG A 262 -8.86 -5.06 -13.95
CA ARG A 262 -9.11 -4.04 -14.95
C ARG A 262 -9.87 -4.58 -16.17
N MET A 263 -9.65 -5.84 -16.56
CA MET A 263 -10.30 -6.46 -17.72
C MET A 263 -10.47 -7.97 -17.49
N PRO A 264 -11.35 -8.39 -16.58
CA PRO A 264 -11.49 -9.80 -16.20
C PRO A 264 -11.91 -10.69 -17.38
N LEU A 265 -12.72 -10.19 -18.29
CA LEU A 265 -13.14 -10.94 -19.48
C LEU A 265 -11.98 -11.25 -20.42
N ARG A 266 -10.93 -10.41 -20.48
CA ARG A 266 -9.72 -10.68 -21.28
C ARG A 266 -8.92 -11.89 -20.77
N LEU A 267 -9.02 -12.24 -19.49
CA LEU A 267 -8.40 -13.43 -18.95
C LEU A 267 -9.33 -14.65 -19.07
N PHE A 268 -10.51 -14.54 -18.47
CA PHE A 268 -11.42 -15.67 -18.36
C PHE A 268 -12.09 -16.04 -19.68
N GLY A 269 -12.28 -15.08 -20.61
CA GLY A 269 -12.86 -15.32 -21.92
C GLY A 269 -12.04 -16.31 -22.77
N PRO A 270 -10.77 -16.00 -23.07
CA PRO A 270 -9.93 -16.93 -23.84
C PRO A 270 -9.70 -18.28 -23.11
N MET A 271 -9.47 -18.26 -21.79
CA MET A 271 -9.37 -19.51 -21.02
C MET A 271 -10.62 -20.37 -21.18
N GLY A 272 -11.80 -19.78 -21.01
CA GLY A 272 -13.06 -20.48 -21.15
C GLY A 272 -13.27 -21.02 -22.57
N PHE A 273 -12.98 -20.20 -23.60
CA PHE A 273 -13.09 -20.59 -24.99
C PHE A 273 -12.20 -21.79 -25.34
N TRP A 274 -10.92 -21.74 -24.99
CA TRP A 274 -10.00 -22.84 -25.29
C TRP A 274 -10.29 -24.09 -24.48
N THR A 275 -10.70 -23.97 -23.22
CA THR A 275 -11.12 -25.12 -22.39
C THR A 275 -12.38 -25.79 -22.98
N PHE A 276 -13.36 -24.98 -23.39
CA PHE A 276 -14.58 -25.46 -24.03
C PHE A 276 -14.27 -26.17 -25.36
N LEU A 277 -13.43 -25.54 -26.20
CA LEU A 277 -13.03 -26.10 -27.49
C LEU A 277 -12.29 -27.42 -27.33
N LEU A 278 -11.39 -27.52 -26.36
CA LEU A 278 -10.67 -28.76 -26.04
C LEU A 278 -11.66 -29.88 -25.64
N GLY A 279 -12.63 -29.57 -24.78
CA GLY A 279 -13.70 -30.52 -24.42
C GLY A 279 -14.49 -30.99 -25.62
N MET A 280 -14.88 -30.05 -26.50
CA MET A 280 -15.61 -30.36 -27.74
C MET A 280 -14.79 -31.27 -28.69
N VAL A 281 -13.48 -31.03 -28.82
CA VAL A 281 -12.60 -31.86 -29.65
C VAL A 281 -12.48 -33.28 -29.07
N ILE A 282 -12.34 -33.40 -27.77
CA ILE A 282 -12.27 -34.70 -27.08
C ILE A 282 -13.56 -35.51 -27.32
N ASP A 283 -14.73 -34.90 -27.07
CA ASP A 283 -16.00 -35.55 -27.21
C ASP A 283 -16.30 -35.87 -28.70
N GLY A 284 -15.97 -34.94 -29.59
CA GLY A 284 -16.03 -35.18 -31.04
C GLY A 284 -15.18 -36.38 -31.51
N PHE A 285 -14.00 -36.51 -30.94
CA PHE A 285 -13.13 -37.69 -31.20
C PHE A 285 -13.75 -39.02 -30.72
N VAL A 286 -14.33 -39.00 -29.49
CA VAL A 286 -15.01 -40.19 -28.93
C VAL A 286 -16.22 -40.56 -29.79
N VAL A 287 -17.03 -39.58 -30.18
CA VAL A 287 -18.18 -39.81 -31.08
C VAL A 287 -17.76 -40.30 -32.46
N ALA A 288 -16.73 -39.71 -33.05
CA ALA A 288 -16.20 -40.15 -34.32
C ALA A 288 -15.71 -41.61 -34.29
N ARG A 289 -14.98 -42.01 -33.24
CA ARG A 289 -14.60 -43.42 -33.02
C ARG A 289 -15.81 -44.36 -33.00
N ARG A 290 -16.90 -43.95 -32.36
CA ARG A 290 -18.14 -44.70 -32.34
C ARG A 290 -18.71 -44.91 -33.73
N ILE A 291 -18.76 -43.85 -34.55
CA ILE A 291 -19.34 -43.88 -35.89
C ILE A 291 -18.51 -44.74 -36.85
N PHE A 292 -17.17 -44.57 -36.85
CA PHE A 292 -16.28 -45.17 -37.80
C PHE A 292 -15.76 -46.59 -37.39
N SER A 293 -15.59 -46.84 -36.09
CA SER A 293 -15.03 -48.06 -35.55
C SER A 293 -16.04 -48.97 -34.85
N GLY A 294 -17.29 -48.53 -34.65
CA GLY A 294 -18.35 -49.30 -33.97
C GLY A 294 -18.14 -49.51 -32.48
N GLU A 295 -17.10 -48.89 -31.89
CA GLU A 295 -16.80 -49.06 -30.46
C GLU A 295 -17.91 -48.49 -29.55
N PRO A 296 -18.28 -49.18 -28.47
CA PRO A 296 -19.32 -48.72 -27.56
C PRO A 296 -18.88 -47.47 -26.80
N ILE A 297 -19.80 -46.46 -26.66
CA ILE A 297 -19.51 -45.22 -25.94
C ILE A 297 -19.60 -45.45 -24.41
N HIS A 298 -20.32 -46.46 -23.97
CA HIS A 298 -20.47 -46.76 -22.56
C HIS A 298 -19.11 -47.10 -21.92
N ASN A 299 -18.89 -46.61 -20.74
CA ASN A 299 -17.65 -46.82 -19.97
C ASN A 299 -16.39 -46.14 -20.54
N GLN A 300 -16.54 -44.99 -21.24
CA GLN A 300 -15.39 -44.20 -21.68
C GLN A 300 -15.15 -43.01 -20.74
N PRO A 301 -14.15 -43.06 -19.85
CA PRO A 301 -13.83 -41.91 -18.94
C PRO A 301 -13.52 -40.63 -19.68
N LEU A 302 -13.02 -40.75 -20.94
CA LEU A 302 -12.64 -39.64 -21.78
C LEU A 302 -13.84 -38.73 -22.16
N LEU A 303 -15.04 -39.32 -22.35
CA LEU A 303 -16.26 -38.56 -22.61
C LEU A 303 -16.61 -37.67 -21.42
N PHE A 304 -16.51 -38.20 -20.19
CA PHE A 304 -16.78 -37.38 -19.00
C PHE A 304 -15.77 -36.24 -18.85
N VAL A 305 -14.51 -36.47 -19.22
CA VAL A 305 -13.47 -35.42 -19.24
C VAL A 305 -13.83 -34.33 -20.24
N GLY A 306 -14.26 -34.66 -21.44
CA GLY A 306 -14.67 -33.69 -22.46
C GLY A 306 -15.87 -32.86 -21.99
N ILE A 307 -16.94 -33.50 -21.47
CA ILE A 307 -18.10 -32.80 -20.92
C ILE A 307 -17.70 -31.87 -19.77
N LEU A 308 -16.84 -32.36 -18.86
CA LEU A 308 -16.36 -31.56 -17.72
C LEU A 308 -15.58 -30.33 -18.18
N LEU A 309 -14.74 -30.47 -19.18
CA LEU A 309 -14.00 -29.34 -19.76
C LEU A 309 -14.94 -28.34 -20.44
N MET A 310 -15.98 -28.78 -21.12
CA MET A 310 -16.98 -27.88 -21.70
C MET A 310 -17.72 -27.10 -20.61
N ILE A 311 -18.13 -27.75 -19.53
CA ILE A 311 -18.78 -27.09 -18.39
C ILE A 311 -17.82 -26.05 -17.76
N PHE A 312 -16.57 -26.40 -17.50
CA PHE A 312 -15.58 -25.44 -16.99
C PHE A 312 -15.32 -24.27 -17.96
N GLY A 313 -15.30 -24.56 -19.26
CA GLY A 313 -15.15 -23.51 -20.28
C GLY A 313 -16.28 -22.48 -20.20
N VAL A 314 -17.53 -22.91 -20.13
CA VAL A 314 -18.69 -22.03 -19.93
C VAL A 314 -18.59 -21.32 -18.59
N GLN A 315 -18.21 -22.00 -17.52
CA GLN A 315 -18.09 -21.41 -16.19
C GLN A 315 -17.02 -20.28 -16.16
N PHE A 316 -15.89 -20.45 -16.83
CA PHE A 316 -14.88 -19.39 -16.93
C PHE A 316 -15.41 -18.16 -17.68
N ILE A 317 -16.12 -18.35 -18.79
CA ILE A 317 -16.73 -17.23 -19.53
C ILE A 317 -17.74 -16.49 -18.63
N LEU A 318 -18.63 -17.23 -17.97
CA LEU A 318 -19.61 -16.62 -17.06
C LEU A 318 -18.94 -15.88 -15.89
N THR A 319 -17.88 -16.44 -15.32
CA THR A 319 -17.08 -15.78 -14.27
C THR A 319 -16.47 -14.47 -14.79
N GLY A 320 -15.95 -14.46 -16.02
CA GLY A 320 -15.44 -13.25 -16.67
C GLY A 320 -16.50 -12.17 -16.84
N LEU A 321 -17.69 -12.55 -17.31
CA LEU A 321 -18.82 -11.63 -17.48
C LEU A 321 -19.33 -11.10 -16.15
N GLN A 322 -19.50 -11.96 -15.14
CA GLN A 322 -19.91 -11.54 -13.79
C GLN A 322 -18.90 -10.56 -13.17
N SER A 323 -17.62 -10.83 -13.32
CA SER A 323 -16.56 -9.94 -12.82
C SER A 323 -16.58 -8.59 -13.53
N GLU A 324 -16.85 -8.55 -14.84
CA GLU A 324 -17.01 -7.32 -15.62
C GLU A 324 -18.24 -6.51 -15.18
N MET A 325 -19.36 -7.19 -14.90
CA MET A 325 -20.56 -6.55 -14.35
C MET A 325 -20.29 -5.95 -12.96
N ILE A 326 -19.67 -6.71 -12.05
CA ILE A 326 -19.30 -6.22 -10.70
C ILE A 326 -18.41 -4.98 -10.83
N ARG A 327 -17.44 -5.01 -11.72
CA ARG A 327 -16.58 -3.87 -12.01
C ARG A 327 -17.39 -2.67 -12.49
N HIS A 328 -18.28 -2.85 -13.45
CA HIS A 328 -19.11 -1.77 -14.01
C HIS A 328 -19.94 -1.07 -12.93
N TYR A 329 -20.55 -1.82 -12.01
CA TYR A 329 -21.33 -1.26 -10.91
C TYR A 329 -20.48 -0.65 -9.77
N ALA A 330 -19.27 -1.17 -9.55
CA ALA A 330 -18.35 -0.66 -8.53
C ALA A 330 -17.51 0.52 -9.04
N PHE A 331 -17.49 0.76 -10.35
CA PHE A 331 -16.61 1.73 -10.98
C PHE A 331 -17.15 3.16 -10.85
N ARG A 332 -16.32 4.06 -10.30
CA ARG A 332 -16.51 5.50 -10.37
C ARG A 332 -15.56 6.05 -11.43
N SER A 333 -16.06 6.93 -12.32
CA SER A 333 -15.28 7.49 -13.44
C SER A 333 -13.99 8.20 -13.00
N ASP A 334 -14.00 8.77 -11.80
CA ASP A 334 -12.87 9.50 -11.21
C ASP A 334 -11.69 8.57 -10.83
N GLU A 335 -11.88 7.26 -10.92
CA GLU A 335 -10.90 6.24 -10.52
C GLU A 335 -9.97 5.80 -11.66
N GLU A 336 -10.18 6.24 -12.89
CA GLU A 336 -9.48 5.71 -14.06
C GLU A 336 -8.16 6.43 -14.37
N TYR A 337 -8.04 7.72 -14.00
CA TYR A 337 -6.90 8.56 -14.34
C TYR A 337 -6.38 9.35 -13.13
N SER A 338 -5.14 9.77 -13.22
CA SER A 338 -4.49 10.66 -12.28
C SER A 338 -4.09 11.93 -13.05
N ILE A 339 -4.53 13.09 -12.58
CA ILE A 339 -4.22 14.38 -13.19
C ILE A 339 -2.88 14.85 -12.62
N ARG A 340 -1.92 15.13 -13.49
CA ARG A 340 -0.63 15.70 -13.06
C ARG A 340 -0.69 17.21 -12.94
N GLN A 341 -1.44 17.88 -13.83
CA GLN A 341 -1.55 19.33 -13.86
C GLN A 341 -2.83 19.73 -14.61
N GLU A 342 -3.54 20.68 -14.09
CA GLU A 342 -4.66 21.36 -14.73
C GLU A 342 -4.25 22.82 -14.97
N LEU A 343 -4.57 23.35 -16.14
CA LEU A 343 -4.33 24.74 -16.51
C LEU A 343 -5.71 25.35 -16.83
N ASP A 344 -6.13 26.33 -16.04
CA ASP A 344 -7.36 27.11 -16.24
C ASP A 344 -7.11 28.35 -17.08
#